data_d4e430c49e680617a8747bac83d8e087
#
_entry.id   d4e430c49e680617a8747bac83d8e087
#
_cell.length_a   1.000
_cell.length_b   1.000
_cell.length_c   1.000
_cell.angle_alpha   90.00
_cell.angle_beta   90.00
_cell.angle_gamma   90.00
#
_symmetry.space_group_name_H-M   'P 1'
#
loop_
_entity.id
_entity.type
_entity.pdbx_description
1 polymer ?
#
loop_
_entity_poly.entity_id
_entity_poly.type
_entity_poly.pdbx_seq_one_letter_code
_entity_poly.pdbx_strand_id
1 'polypeptide(L)'
;MTVKHLFVEFNKVNEQGTFSPGDILSGNVIVVTSKEIKVQCFSVKAKGKAKVTWHEKEGEDIVAHSNKKKYFYFEHIILQDKKGDDMPSSYEGKWGRIIYSLRAQLTQSIWLVHKTKTEFPFRTKSEFPFASKSEMIIIGLQAMGVSVEVLNDSAHAVIPKFYLCEKQTFVAQSKRKVHTNDILFGTGEPVPAETSQTTTKVLSIPPQLPPTFFNCCMMKLEYRLKVTLDVPLSREPVIKLPLVILLGSPKPHEKKTKKRSIWFRKLPS
;
A
#
# COMPACT_ATOMS: atom_id res chain seq x y z
N MET A 1 13.02 38.27 5.97
CA MET A 1 13.20 36.89 6.48
C MET A 1 14.62 36.45 6.21
N THR A 2 15.30 35.89 7.19
CA THR A 2 16.70 35.45 7.08
C THR A 2 16.86 34.03 6.58
N VAL A 3 15.90 33.14 6.87
CA VAL A 3 15.84 31.77 6.28
C VAL A 3 15.07 31.84 4.97
N LYS A 4 15.74 31.53 3.86
CA LYS A 4 15.13 31.49 2.52
C LYS A 4 14.44 30.18 2.25
N HIS A 5 15.13 29.07 2.56
CA HIS A 5 14.60 27.74 2.30
C HIS A 5 14.96 26.78 3.44
N LEU A 6 14.07 25.87 3.74
CA LEU A 6 14.27 24.74 4.63
C LEU A 6 13.70 23.49 3.95
N PHE A 7 14.56 22.53 3.63
CA PHE A 7 14.18 21.27 3.00
C PHE A 7 14.60 20.09 3.87
N VAL A 8 13.82 19.02 3.79
CA VAL A 8 14.22 17.70 4.30
C VAL A 8 14.12 16.71 3.15
N GLU A 9 15.22 16.04 2.89
CA GLU A 9 15.35 15.03 1.85
C GLU A 9 15.76 13.71 2.48
N PHE A 10 15.37 12.61 1.87
CA PHE A 10 15.80 11.28 2.28
C PHE A 10 16.53 10.57 1.15
N ASN A 11 17.53 9.77 1.53
CA ASN A 11 18.26 8.96 0.58
C ASN A 11 17.43 7.73 0.21
N LYS A 12 17.25 7.50 -1.07
CA LYS A 12 16.57 6.31 -1.56
C LYS A 12 17.44 5.08 -1.29
N VAL A 13 16.86 4.05 -0.68
CA VAL A 13 17.53 2.76 -0.45
C VAL A 13 17.39 1.80 -1.62
N ASN A 14 16.46 2.09 -2.55
CA ASN A 14 16.21 1.34 -3.78
C ASN A 14 15.70 2.28 -4.89
N GLU A 15 15.58 1.80 -6.11
CA GLU A 15 15.11 2.59 -7.26
C GLU A 15 13.70 3.17 -7.06
N GLN A 16 12.83 2.43 -6.37
CA GLN A 16 11.46 2.87 -6.06
C GLN A 16 11.39 3.90 -4.93
N GLY A 17 12.49 4.12 -4.19
CA GLY A 17 12.55 5.02 -3.04
C GLY A 17 11.66 4.55 -1.88
N THR A 18 11.40 3.25 -1.76
CA THR A 18 10.57 2.65 -0.72
C THR A 18 11.41 2.07 0.40
N PHE A 19 10.89 2.11 1.62
CA PHE A 19 11.52 1.57 2.84
C PHE A 19 10.76 0.35 3.33
N SER A 20 11.49 -0.60 3.90
CA SER A 20 10.99 -1.83 4.50
C SER A 20 11.47 -1.95 5.95
N PRO A 21 10.88 -2.84 6.77
CA PRO A 21 11.40 -3.13 8.10
C PRO A 21 12.88 -3.50 8.05
N GLY A 22 13.67 -2.88 8.94
CA GLY A 22 15.12 -3.06 9.03
C GLY A 22 15.93 -2.14 8.09
N ASP A 23 15.31 -1.37 7.19
CA ASP A 23 16.02 -0.38 6.39
C ASP A 23 16.39 0.84 7.25
N ILE A 24 17.56 1.43 6.95
CA ILE A 24 18.01 2.67 7.59
C ILE A 24 17.51 3.86 6.79
N LEU A 25 16.65 4.68 7.38
CA LEU A 25 16.25 5.95 6.81
C LEU A 25 17.33 7.00 7.10
N SER A 26 18.04 7.41 6.08
CA SER A 26 19.03 8.48 6.12
C SER A 26 18.65 9.62 5.19
N GLY A 27 19.22 10.81 5.42
CA GLY A 27 18.92 11.96 4.59
C GLY A 27 19.61 13.23 5.07
N ASN A 28 19.25 14.34 4.43
CA ASN A 28 19.81 15.65 4.71
C ASN A 28 18.71 16.65 5.04
N VAL A 29 19.03 17.59 5.92
CA VAL A 29 18.23 18.79 6.11
C VAL A 29 19.02 19.97 5.59
N ILE A 30 18.45 20.66 4.60
CA ILE A 30 19.10 21.77 3.90
C ILE A 30 18.45 23.06 4.37
N VAL A 31 19.26 23.94 4.93
CA VAL A 31 18.86 25.29 5.36
C VAL A 31 19.60 26.32 4.52
N VAL A 32 18.85 27.14 3.79
CA VAL A 32 19.41 28.24 3.01
C VAL A 32 19.07 29.55 3.69
N THR A 33 20.08 30.30 4.06
CA THR A 33 19.92 31.60 4.73
C THR A 33 20.54 32.73 3.90
N SER A 34 19.97 33.92 4.02
CA SER A 34 20.54 35.14 3.38
C SER A 34 21.61 35.85 4.23
N LYS A 35 21.66 35.54 5.51
CA LYS A 35 22.59 36.11 6.51
C LYS A 35 22.87 35.04 7.55
N GLU A 36 23.91 35.23 8.35
CA GLU A 36 24.17 34.44 9.56
C GLU A 36 22.97 34.52 10.50
N ILE A 37 22.59 33.37 11.05
CA ILE A 37 21.45 33.24 11.97
C ILE A 37 21.85 32.57 13.26
N LYS A 38 21.29 33.05 14.37
CA LYS A 38 21.38 32.38 15.66
C LYS A 38 20.28 31.35 15.77
N VAL A 39 20.63 30.06 15.91
CA VAL A 39 19.70 28.96 16.04
C VAL A 39 19.65 28.53 17.51
N GLN A 40 18.44 28.53 18.10
CA GLN A 40 18.24 28.03 19.47
C GLN A 40 18.01 26.53 19.51
N CYS A 41 17.29 25.94 18.55
CA CYS A 41 17.02 24.53 18.48
C CYS A 41 16.83 24.09 17.02
N PHE A 42 17.39 22.94 16.68
CA PHE A 42 17.22 22.28 15.40
C PHE A 42 16.86 20.82 15.65
N SER A 43 15.67 20.41 15.23
CA SER A 43 15.20 19.04 15.43
C SER A 43 14.59 18.44 14.17
N VAL A 44 14.74 17.14 14.02
CA VAL A 44 14.07 16.35 12.99
C VAL A 44 13.16 15.35 13.67
N LYS A 45 11.95 15.23 13.16
CA LYS A 45 10.92 14.33 13.69
C LYS A 45 10.48 13.38 12.60
N ALA A 46 10.49 12.09 12.90
CA ALA A 46 9.91 11.05 12.04
C ALA A 46 8.60 10.55 12.64
N LYS A 47 7.59 10.30 11.82
CA LYS A 47 6.26 9.90 12.26
C LYS A 47 5.57 9.00 11.25
N GLY A 48 5.04 7.88 11.75
CA GLY A 48 4.11 7.00 11.03
C GLY A 48 2.73 7.07 11.67
N LYS A 49 1.68 7.23 10.84
CA LYS A 49 0.30 7.27 11.31
C LYS A 49 -0.65 6.60 10.33
N ALA A 50 -1.70 5.99 10.86
CA ALA A 50 -2.89 5.62 10.10
C ALA A 50 -4.07 6.50 10.53
N LYS A 51 -4.95 6.78 9.60
CA LYS A 51 -6.22 7.46 9.84
C LYS A 51 -7.30 6.78 9.00
N VAL A 52 -8.45 6.54 9.63
CA VAL A 52 -9.69 6.10 8.98
C VAL A 52 -10.75 7.15 9.26
N THR A 53 -11.49 7.53 8.24
CA THR A 53 -12.61 8.47 8.37
C THR A 53 -13.66 8.12 7.32
N TRP A 54 -14.93 7.98 7.75
CA TRP A 54 -16.07 7.92 6.87
C TRP A 54 -17.25 8.63 7.51
N HIS A 55 -18.26 8.94 6.69
CA HIS A 55 -19.52 9.52 7.13
C HIS A 55 -20.64 8.53 6.83
N GLU A 56 -21.56 8.40 7.76
CA GLU A 56 -22.77 7.61 7.62
C GLU A 56 -23.99 8.48 7.96
N LYS A 57 -25.10 8.26 7.24
CA LYS A 57 -26.36 8.90 7.57
C LYS A 57 -27.06 8.03 8.62
N GLU A 58 -27.33 8.58 9.81
CA GLU A 58 -28.07 7.95 10.89
C GLU A 58 -29.36 8.79 11.11
N GLY A 59 -30.49 8.37 10.49
CA GLY A 59 -31.70 9.18 10.46
C GLY A 59 -31.53 10.42 9.56
N GLU A 60 -31.73 11.61 10.13
CA GLU A 60 -31.49 12.89 9.43
C GLU A 60 -30.08 13.44 9.60
N ASP A 61 -29.31 12.92 10.55
CA ASP A 61 -27.97 13.40 10.87
C ASP A 61 -26.89 12.68 10.06
N ILE A 62 -25.78 13.41 9.77
CA ILE A 62 -24.55 12.86 9.19
C ILE A 62 -23.54 12.66 10.31
N VAL A 63 -23.28 11.42 10.67
CA VAL A 63 -22.32 11.05 11.73
C VAL A 63 -20.96 10.71 11.12
N ALA A 64 -19.90 11.36 11.63
CA ALA A 64 -18.52 11.10 11.22
C ALA A 64 -17.88 10.03 12.13
N HIS A 65 -17.46 8.92 11.53
CA HIS A 65 -16.68 7.90 12.21
C HIS A 65 -15.19 8.09 11.88
N SER A 66 -14.36 8.28 12.90
CA SER A 66 -12.92 8.51 12.73
C SER A 66 -12.10 7.73 13.75
N ASN A 67 -11.00 7.15 13.29
CA ASN A 67 -9.99 6.55 14.17
C ASN A 67 -8.59 6.90 13.66
N LYS A 68 -7.63 7.02 14.60
CA LYS A 68 -6.23 7.36 14.31
C LYS A 68 -5.32 6.45 15.12
N LYS A 69 -4.31 5.85 14.48
CA LYS A 69 -3.23 5.11 15.14
C LYS A 69 -1.89 5.73 14.76
N LYS A 70 -1.03 5.94 15.76
CA LYS A 70 0.36 6.33 15.57
C LYS A 70 1.21 5.06 15.67
N TYR A 71 2.01 4.77 14.63
CA TYR A 71 2.91 3.61 14.61
C TYR A 71 4.22 3.94 15.26
N PHE A 72 4.80 5.12 14.89
CA PHE A 72 6.02 5.61 15.52
C PHE A 72 6.06 7.15 15.56
N TYR A 73 6.89 7.66 16.45
CA TYR A 73 7.24 9.07 16.55
C TYR A 73 8.63 9.19 17.17
N PHE A 74 9.56 9.80 16.43
CA PHE A 74 10.92 10.10 16.87
C PHE A 74 11.18 11.58 16.73
N GLU A 75 11.88 12.18 17.69
CA GLU A 75 12.18 13.61 17.70
C GLU A 75 13.64 13.94 17.32
N HIS A 76 14.55 13.02 17.45
CA HIS A 76 15.93 13.14 16.99
C HIS A 76 16.29 11.92 16.14
N ILE A 77 17.07 12.15 15.08
CA ILE A 77 17.40 11.08 14.14
C ILE A 77 18.28 10.02 14.79
N ILE A 78 17.77 8.86 15.03
CA ILE A 78 18.35 7.60 14.55
C ILE A 78 17.17 6.63 14.47
N LEU A 79 16.73 6.30 13.26
CA LEU A 79 15.87 5.17 13.03
C LEU A 79 16.74 3.88 13.14
N GLN A 80 17.00 3.44 14.36
CA GLN A 80 17.41 2.08 14.63
C GLN A 80 16.18 1.35 15.15
N ASP A 81 15.46 0.73 14.26
CA ASP A 81 14.30 -0.03 14.65
C ASP A 81 14.69 -1.47 15.00
N LYS A 82 14.32 -1.89 16.20
CA LYS A 82 14.44 -3.28 16.65
C LYS A 82 13.13 -4.07 16.50
N LYS A 83 12.05 -3.48 16.01
CA LYS A 83 10.74 -4.14 15.81
C LYS A 83 9.94 -3.48 14.69
N GLY A 84 10.35 -3.68 13.44
CA GLY A 84 9.61 -3.26 12.26
C GLY A 84 8.49 -4.20 11.82
N ASP A 85 8.25 -5.29 12.52
CA ASP A 85 7.45 -6.42 12.03
C ASP A 85 5.94 -6.14 11.91
N ASP A 86 5.43 -5.11 12.63
CA ASP A 86 3.99 -4.80 12.66
C ASP A 86 3.59 -3.53 11.88
N MET A 87 4.50 -2.94 11.13
CA MET A 87 4.22 -1.71 10.38
C MET A 87 3.63 -2.05 9.00
N PRO A 88 2.38 -1.61 8.70
CA PRO A 88 1.78 -1.83 7.39
C PRO A 88 2.41 -0.93 6.32
N SER A 89 2.34 -1.36 5.06
CA SER A 89 2.74 -0.52 3.91
C SER A 89 1.97 0.79 3.86
N SER A 90 2.56 1.83 3.25
CA SER A 90 1.85 3.06 2.90
C SER A 90 0.62 2.71 2.07
N TYR A 91 -0.50 3.35 2.37
CA TYR A 91 -1.76 3.13 1.70
C TYR A 91 -2.55 4.42 1.58
N GLU A 92 -3.21 4.63 0.45
CA GLU A 92 -4.17 5.71 0.25
C GLU A 92 -5.44 5.15 -0.40
N GLY A 93 -6.58 5.41 0.21
CA GLY A 93 -7.89 4.97 -0.25
C GLY A 93 -8.98 5.95 0.18
N LYS A 94 -10.20 5.76 -0.33
CA LYS A 94 -11.34 6.67 -0.15
C LYS A 94 -11.63 7.01 1.31
N TRP A 95 -11.53 6.04 2.23
CA TRP A 95 -11.91 6.21 3.64
C TRP A 95 -10.75 6.07 4.62
N GLY A 96 -9.55 5.71 4.17
CA GLY A 96 -8.40 5.53 5.04
C GLY A 96 -7.09 5.69 4.33
N ARG A 97 -6.06 6.11 5.07
CA ARG A 97 -4.70 6.26 4.58
C ARG A 97 -3.67 5.93 5.65
N ILE A 98 -2.55 5.40 5.22
CA ILE A 98 -1.36 5.13 6.03
C ILE A 98 -0.22 5.94 5.45
N ILE A 99 0.30 6.90 6.23
CA ILE A 99 1.31 7.86 5.78
C ILE A 99 2.50 7.82 6.73
N TYR A 100 3.69 7.79 6.14
CA TYR A 100 4.98 7.95 6.83
C TYR A 100 5.60 9.28 6.41
N SER A 101 6.13 10.04 7.37
CA SER A 101 6.64 11.37 7.09
C SER A 101 7.78 11.80 7.99
N LEU A 102 8.68 12.60 7.45
CA LEU A 102 9.72 13.34 8.15
C LEU A 102 9.30 14.80 8.31
N ARG A 103 9.70 15.41 9.41
CA ARG A 103 9.53 16.85 9.64
C ARG A 103 10.80 17.41 10.25
N ALA A 104 11.32 18.49 9.66
CA ALA A 104 12.37 19.29 10.27
C ALA A 104 11.80 20.59 10.85
N GLN A 105 12.32 21.00 11.98
CA GLN A 105 11.95 22.25 12.67
C GLN A 105 13.20 22.98 13.10
N LEU A 106 13.31 24.24 12.70
CA LEU A 106 14.35 25.18 13.07
C LEU A 106 13.74 26.29 13.92
N THR A 107 14.19 26.42 15.16
CA THR A 107 13.74 27.48 16.08
C THR A 107 14.86 28.51 16.26
N GLN A 108 14.62 29.73 15.80
CA GLN A 108 15.54 30.86 15.98
C GLN A 108 15.24 31.62 17.28
N SER A 109 13.94 31.73 17.62
CA SER A 109 13.46 32.35 18.87
C SER A 109 12.08 31.77 19.22
N ILE A 110 11.53 32.13 20.38
CA ILE A 110 10.20 31.71 20.80
C ILE A 110 9.08 32.10 19.80
N TRP A 111 9.32 33.14 18.98
CA TRP A 111 8.37 33.67 18.00
C TRP A 111 8.69 33.27 16.55
N LEU A 112 9.88 32.74 16.28
CA LEU A 112 10.33 32.44 14.93
C LEU A 112 10.72 30.98 14.76
N VAL A 113 9.79 30.20 14.22
CA VAL A 113 9.94 28.75 14.01
C VAL A 113 9.68 28.41 12.55
N HIS A 114 10.68 27.86 11.88
CA HIS A 114 10.57 27.34 10.53
C HIS A 114 10.30 25.82 10.59
N LYS A 115 9.36 25.33 9.76
CA LYS A 115 8.99 23.92 9.70
C LYS A 115 8.91 23.46 8.26
N THR A 116 9.41 22.27 8.00
CA THR A 116 9.19 21.57 6.72
C THR A 116 8.81 20.12 6.98
N LYS A 117 8.12 19.51 6.02
CA LYS A 117 7.64 18.12 6.08
C LYS A 117 7.79 17.47 4.72
N THR A 118 8.32 16.25 4.67
CA THR A 118 8.27 15.39 3.49
C THR A 118 7.61 14.06 3.82
N GLU A 119 6.93 13.47 2.87
CA GLU A 119 6.34 12.13 3.00
C GLU A 119 7.19 11.15 2.22
N PHE A 120 7.31 9.93 2.73
CA PHE A 120 8.05 8.86 2.08
C PHE A 120 7.21 7.58 2.04
N PRO A 121 7.31 6.81 0.95
CA PRO A 121 6.64 5.53 0.84
C PRO A 121 7.34 4.46 1.70
N PHE A 122 6.56 3.72 2.47
CA PHE A 122 7.01 2.58 3.24
C PHE A 122 6.36 1.31 2.71
N ARG A 123 7.14 0.25 2.53
CA ARG A 123 6.66 -1.07 2.09
C ARG A 123 7.14 -2.15 3.04
N THR A 124 6.19 -2.89 3.60
CA THR A 124 6.48 -4.07 4.41
C THR A 124 6.96 -5.18 3.50
N LYS A 125 8.05 -5.85 3.87
CA LYS A 125 8.42 -7.15 3.27
C LYS A 125 7.34 -8.13 3.72
N SER A 126 6.59 -8.65 2.76
CA SER A 126 5.47 -9.55 3.07
C SER A 126 6.00 -10.94 3.44
N GLU A 127 6.33 -11.13 4.70
CA GLU A 127 6.34 -12.46 5.29
C GLU A 127 4.92 -12.77 5.74
N PHE A 128 4.12 -13.35 4.85
CA PHE A 128 2.83 -13.85 5.24
C PHE A 128 3.02 -15.17 5.99
N PRO A 129 2.61 -15.26 7.25
CA PRO A 129 2.64 -16.53 7.99
C PRO A 129 1.50 -17.44 7.53
N PHE A 130 1.56 -17.89 6.28
CA PHE A 130 0.58 -18.84 5.78
C PHE A 130 0.99 -20.27 6.11
N ALA A 131 0.62 -20.70 7.30
CA ALA A 131 0.72 -22.09 7.74
C ALA A 131 -0.58 -22.88 7.51
N SER A 132 -1.59 -22.35 6.81
CA SER A 132 -2.80 -23.13 6.53
C SER A 132 -2.88 -23.56 5.06
N LYS A 133 -3.06 -24.86 4.89
CA LYS A 133 -3.04 -25.65 3.65
C LYS A 133 -4.20 -25.37 2.68
N SER A 134 -5.04 -24.38 2.86
CA SER A 134 -6.21 -24.22 2.02
C SER A 134 -6.13 -23.00 1.12
N GLU A 135 -5.82 -23.26 -0.16
CA GLU A 135 -6.40 -22.58 -1.32
C GLU A 135 -6.07 -21.10 -1.51
N MET A 136 -4.89 -20.65 -1.08
CA MET A 136 -4.47 -19.28 -1.29
C MET A 136 -3.50 -19.18 -2.46
N ILE A 137 -3.92 -18.51 -3.54
CA ILE A 137 -3.06 -18.24 -4.69
C ILE A 137 -2.23 -17.02 -4.37
N ILE A 138 -0.91 -17.18 -4.31
CA ILE A 138 0.05 -16.06 -4.14
C ILE A 138 0.50 -15.61 -5.52
N ILE A 139 0.29 -14.35 -5.84
CA ILE A 139 0.67 -13.78 -7.13
C ILE A 139 1.53 -12.54 -6.89
N GLY A 140 2.74 -12.55 -7.45
CA GLY A 140 3.44 -11.30 -7.76
C GLY A 140 2.71 -10.55 -8.88
N LEU A 141 3.13 -9.35 -9.24
CA LEU A 141 2.54 -8.51 -10.29
C LEU A 141 2.61 -9.13 -11.71
N GLN A 142 2.24 -10.40 -11.87
CA GLN A 142 2.33 -11.16 -13.12
C GLN A 142 0.95 -11.68 -13.53
N ALA A 143 0.86 -12.17 -14.77
CA ALA A 143 -0.33 -12.83 -15.27
C ALA A 143 -0.54 -14.18 -14.57
N MET A 144 -1.79 -14.53 -14.32
CA MET A 144 -2.25 -15.76 -13.69
C MET A 144 -3.11 -16.55 -14.65
N GLY A 145 -2.78 -17.82 -14.86
CA GLY A 145 -3.68 -18.78 -15.52
C GLY A 145 -4.73 -19.30 -14.55
N VAL A 146 -5.99 -19.20 -14.93
CA VAL A 146 -7.13 -19.77 -14.17
C VAL A 146 -7.88 -20.74 -15.07
N SER A 147 -8.03 -21.97 -14.61
CA SER A 147 -8.86 -22.98 -15.26
C SER A 147 -10.09 -23.28 -14.41
N VAL A 148 -11.24 -23.26 -15.04
CA VAL A 148 -12.53 -23.54 -14.41
C VAL A 148 -13.24 -24.61 -15.22
N GLU A 149 -13.60 -25.71 -14.57
CA GLU A 149 -14.49 -26.70 -15.14
C GLU A 149 -15.95 -26.29 -14.88
N VAL A 150 -16.71 -26.17 -15.93
CA VAL A 150 -18.12 -25.79 -15.89
C VAL A 150 -18.96 -26.98 -16.31
N LEU A 151 -19.75 -27.52 -15.39
CA LEU A 151 -20.83 -28.45 -15.67
C LEU A 151 -22.11 -27.65 -15.91
N ASN A 152 -22.63 -27.72 -17.11
CA ASN A 152 -23.86 -27.00 -17.48
C ASN A 152 -25.00 -27.99 -17.70
N ASP A 153 -25.76 -28.28 -16.65
CA ASP A 153 -26.95 -29.14 -16.70
C ASP A 153 -28.22 -28.32 -17.02
N SER A 154 -28.08 -27.07 -17.47
CA SER A 154 -29.21 -26.22 -17.81
C SER A 154 -29.57 -26.31 -19.30
N ALA A 155 -30.82 -25.91 -19.64
CA ALA A 155 -31.31 -25.87 -21.00
C ALA A 155 -30.71 -24.74 -21.87
N HIS A 156 -29.85 -23.89 -21.30
CA HIS A 156 -29.30 -22.72 -21.99
C HIS A 156 -27.78 -22.70 -21.89
N ALA A 157 -27.16 -22.09 -22.89
CA ALA A 157 -25.69 -21.82 -22.77
C ALA A 157 -25.40 -20.86 -21.61
N VAL A 158 -24.31 -21.11 -20.87
CA VAL A 158 -23.86 -20.28 -19.75
C VAL A 158 -22.48 -19.69 -20.04
N ILE A 159 -22.24 -18.48 -19.56
CA ILE A 159 -20.97 -17.78 -19.81
C ILE A 159 -20.24 -17.56 -18.49
N PRO A 160 -19.02 -18.13 -18.31
CA PRO A 160 -18.21 -17.85 -17.14
C PRO A 160 -17.62 -16.43 -17.20
N LYS A 161 -17.77 -15.67 -16.12
CA LYS A 161 -17.22 -14.32 -15.94
C LYS A 161 -16.22 -14.32 -14.80
N PHE A 162 -15.07 -13.71 -15.01
CA PHE A 162 -13.95 -13.65 -14.06
C PHE A 162 -13.77 -12.24 -13.53
N TYR A 163 -13.73 -12.08 -12.20
CA TYR A 163 -13.58 -10.80 -11.54
C TYR A 163 -12.46 -10.85 -10.52
N LEU A 164 -11.72 -9.74 -10.41
CA LEU A 164 -10.95 -9.42 -9.23
C LEU A 164 -11.86 -8.68 -8.24
N CYS A 165 -12.15 -9.30 -7.13
CA CYS A 165 -12.91 -8.69 -6.05
C CYS A 165 -11.92 -8.08 -5.04
N GLU A 166 -11.90 -6.76 -4.95
CA GLU A 166 -11.19 -6.00 -3.93
C GLU A 166 -12.11 -5.77 -2.73
N LYS A 167 -11.67 -6.15 -1.53
CA LYS A 167 -12.41 -5.94 -0.30
C LYS A 167 -11.59 -5.12 0.67
N GLN A 168 -12.06 -3.94 0.95
CA GLN A 168 -11.52 -3.02 1.94
C GLN A 168 -12.35 -3.08 3.21
N THR A 169 -11.70 -3.27 4.35
CA THR A 169 -12.36 -3.25 5.67
C THR A 169 -11.76 -2.12 6.49
N PHE A 170 -12.60 -1.28 7.06
CA PHE A 170 -12.24 -0.16 7.93
C PHE A 170 -12.90 -0.31 9.28
N VAL A 171 -12.19 0.02 10.35
CA VAL A 171 -12.68 -0.03 11.73
C VAL A 171 -12.40 1.30 12.42
N ALA A 172 -13.45 1.93 12.95
CA ALA A 172 -13.36 3.14 13.76
C ALA A 172 -14.46 3.14 14.82
N GLN A 173 -14.09 3.48 16.07
CA GLN A 173 -15.05 3.63 17.19
C GLN A 173 -15.98 2.40 17.35
N SER A 174 -15.42 1.19 17.28
CA SER A 174 -16.14 -0.09 17.34
C SER A 174 -17.10 -0.36 16.17
N LYS A 175 -17.24 0.55 15.22
CA LYS A 175 -17.98 0.34 13.96
C LYS A 175 -17.07 -0.18 12.88
N ARG A 176 -17.63 -1.03 12.00
CA ARG A 176 -16.94 -1.64 10.86
C ARG A 176 -17.62 -1.22 9.56
N LYS A 177 -16.83 -0.70 8.63
CA LYS A 177 -17.26 -0.44 7.24
C LYS A 177 -16.54 -1.38 6.31
N VAL A 178 -17.28 -2.03 5.43
CA VAL A 178 -16.74 -2.89 4.37
C VAL A 178 -17.10 -2.28 3.03
N HIS A 179 -16.11 -2.17 2.16
CA HIS A 179 -16.30 -1.79 0.77
C HIS A 179 -15.76 -2.91 -0.13
N THR A 180 -16.55 -3.26 -1.12
CA THR A 180 -16.19 -4.28 -2.09
C THR A 180 -16.30 -3.69 -3.49
N ASN A 181 -15.29 -3.90 -4.30
CA ASN A 181 -15.23 -3.47 -5.69
C ASN A 181 -14.87 -4.68 -6.56
N ASP A 182 -15.73 -5.01 -7.51
CA ASP A 182 -15.52 -6.11 -8.44
C ASP A 182 -15.05 -5.55 -9.79
N ILE A 183 -13.82 -5.91 -10.17
CA ILE A 183 -13.19 -5.52 -11.44
C ILE A 183 -13.32 -6.72 -12.40
N LEU A 184 -14.04 -6.54 -13.48
CA LEU A 184 -14.16 -7.59 -14.50
C LEU A 184 -12.82 -7.78 -15.22
N PHE A 185 -12.28 -8.98 -15.14
CA PHE A 185 -11.08 -9.38 -15.89
C PHE A 185 -11.38 -9.90 -17.29
N GLY A 186 -12.58 -10.41 -17.50
CA GLY A 186 -13.04 -10.91 -18.78
C GLY A 186 -14.07 -12.02 -18.67
N THR A 187 -14.53 -12.47 -19.82
CA THR A 187 -15.49 -13.57 -19.99
C THR A 187 -14.80 -14.75 -20.63
N GLY A 188 -15.24 -15.97 -20.30
CA GLY A 188 -14.89 -17.19 -21.04
C GLY A 188 -15.78 -17.37 -22.26
N GLU A 189 -15.54 -18.47 -22.99
CA GLU A 189 -16.41 -18.91 -24.07
C GLU A 189 -17.73 -19.46 -23.51
N PRO A 190 -18.86 -19.32 -24.24
CA PRO A 190 -20.11 -19.91 -23.83
C PRO A 190 -20.02 -21.43 -23.74
N VAL A 191 -20.48 -22.00 -22.63
CA VAL A 191 -20.59 -23.45 -22.44
C VAL A 191 -22.00 -23.86 -22.85
N PRO A 192 -22.18 -24.73 -23.87
CA PRO A 192 -23.50 -25.14 -24.35
C PRO A 192 -24.33 -25.86 -23.26
N ALA A 193 -25.66 -25.90 -23.49
CA ALA A 193 -26.57 -26.66 -22.64
C ALA A 193 -26.17 -28.16 -22.55
N GLU A 194 -26.39 -28.74 -21.40
CA GLU A 194 -26.16 -30.16 -21.13
C GLU A 194 -24.74 -30.65 -21.47
N THR A 195 -23.72 -29.77 -21.30
CA THR A 195 -22.33 -30.10 -21.57
C THR A 195 -21.40 -29.73 -20.39
N SER A 196 -20.24 -30.38 -20.36
CA SER A 196 -19.14 -30.00 -19.47
C SER A 196 -17.98 -29.49 -20.30
N GLN A 197 -17.43 -28.35 -19.88
CA GLN A 197 -16.28 -27.74 -20.56
C GLN A 197 -15.31 -27.08 -19.57
N THR A 198 -14.01 -27.27 -19.79
CA THR A 198 -12.98 -26.55 -19.06
C THR A 198 -12.61 -25.27 -19.79
N THR A 199 -12.83 -24.14 -19.13
CA THR A 199 -12.45 -22.82 -19.62
C THR A 199 -11.17 -22.36 -18.92
N THR A 200 -10.15 -22.03 -19.70
CA THR A 200 -8.90 -21.45 -19.18
C THR A 200 -8.76 -20.01 -19.60
N LYS A 201 -8.50 -19.13 -18.63
CA LYS A 201 -8.28 -17.68 -18.85
C LYS A 201 -6.98 -17.23 -18.21
N VAL A 202 -6.23 -16.38 -18.94
CA VAL A 202 -5.07 -15.68 -18.38
C VAL A 202 -5.52 -14.32 -17.90
N LEU A 203 -5.33 -14.06 -16.61
CA LEU A 203 -5.73 -12.84 -15.93
C LEU A 203 -4.49 -12.00 -15.63
N SER A 204 -4.45 -10.77 -16.10
CA SER A 204 -3.35 -9.84 -15.84
C SER A 204 -3.69 -8.95 -14.66
N ILE A 205 -2.90 -9.03 -13.58
CA ILE A 205 -3.09 -8.18 -12.40
C ILE A 205 -2.62 -6.76 -12.73
N PRO A 206 -3.47 -5.71 -12.58
CA PRO A 206 -3.06 -4.34 -12.80
C PRO A 206 -1.89 -3.94 -11.89
N PRO A 207 -0.80 -3.38 -12.42
CA PRO A 207 0.42 -3.09 -11.64
C PRO A 207 0.25 -1.99 -10.58
N GLN A 208 -0.76 -1.16 -10.72
CA GLN A 208 -1.09 -0.08 -9.81
C GLN A 208 -1.89 -0.50 -8.57
N LEU A 209 -2.34 -1.76 -8.51
CA LEU A 209 -3.09 -2.24 -7.35
C LEU A 209 -2.20 -2.25 -6.10
N PRO A 210 -2.70 -1.75 -4.97
CA PRO A 210 -1.97 -1.84 -3.71
C PRO A 210 -1.87 -3.31 -3.28
N PRO A 211 -0.78 -3.70 -2.59
CA PRO A 211 -0.62 -5.07 -2.09
C PRO A 211 -1.65 -5.40 -1.03
N THR A 212 -1.99 -6.68 -0.92
CA THR A 212 -2.76 -7.22 0.21
C THR A 212 -2.09 -6.86 1.53
N PHE A 213 -2.86 -6.41 2.53
CA PHE A 213 -2.34 -6.20 3.89
C PHE A 213 -3.39 -6.50 4.97
N PHE A 214 -2.93 -7.06 6.09
CA PHE A 214 -3.75 -7.43 7.25
C PHE A 214 -3.21 -6.85 8.57
N ASN A 215 -1.99 -6.34 8.57
CA ASN A 215 -1.24 -5.92 9.75
C ASN A 215 -1.61 -4.51 10.27
N CYS A 216 -2.67 -3.90 9.77
CA CYS A 216 -3.25 -2.69 10.33
C CYS A 216 -4.54 -3.01 11.10
N CYS A 217 -4.61 -2.64 12.38
CA CYS A 217 -5.78 -2.90 13.20
C CYS A 217 -7.03 -2.11 12.78
N MET A 218 -6.86 -1.04 12.00
CA MET A 218 -7.96 -0.17 11.55
C MET A 218 -8.36 -0.38 10.10
N MET A 219 -7.52 -1.07 9.32
CA MET A 219 -7.74 -1.28 7.88
C MET A 219 -7.20 -2.63 7.46
N LYS A 220 -7.91 -3.28 6.53
CA LYS A 220 -7.46 -4.48 5.82
C LYS A 220 -7.79 -4.34 4.36
N LEU A 221 -6.92 -4.85 3.50
CA LEU A 221 -7.12 -4.95 2.07
C LEU A 221 -6.93 -6.40 1.65
N GLU A 222 -7.99 -6.99 1.16
CA GLU A 222 -8.08 -8.39 0.73
C GLU A 222 -8.51 -8.44 -0.72
N TYR A 223 -7.96 -9.41 -1.47
CA TYR A 223 -8.41 -9.70 -2.82
C TYR A 223 -8.98 -11.12 -2.91
N ARG A 224 -9.88 -11.32 -3.87
CA ARG A 224 -10.45 -12.62 -4.21
C ARG A 224 -10.62 -12.70 -5.72
N LEU A 225 -10.34 -13.86 -6.27
CA LEU A 225 -10.83 -14.23 -7.57
C LEU A 225 -12.30 -14.64 -7.40
N LYS A 226 -13.19 -13.96 -8.11
CA LYS A 226 -14.61 -14.29 -8.18
C LYS A 226 -14.92 -14.81 -9.56
N VAL A 227 -15.50 -15.97 -9.67
CA VAL A 227 -16.01 -16.55 -10.91
C VAL A 227 -17.51 -16.68 -10.77
N THR A 228 -18.24 -16.18 -11.74
CA THR A 228 -19.70 -16.33 -11.85
C THR A 228 -20.07 -17.00 -13.17
N LEU A 229 -21.19 -17.69 -13.20
CA LEU A 229 -21.80 -18.14 -14.43
C LEU A 229 -23.02 -17.27 -14.71
N ASP A 230 -23.03 -16.66 -15.87
CA ASP A 230 -24.20 -15.91 -16.36
C ASP A 230 -25.24 -16.93 -16.87
N VAL A 231 -26.28 -17.11 -16.09
CA VAL A 231 -27.35 -18.10 -16.36
C VAL A 231 -28.64 -17.33 -16.58
N PRO A 232 -29.25 -17.42 -17.78
CA PRO A 232 -30.53 -16.75 -18.06
C PRO A 232 -31.61 -17.16 -17.06
N LEU A 233 -32.34 -16.17 -16.54
CA LEU A 233 -33.50 -16.34 -15.64
C LEU A 233 -33.24 -17.10 -14.32
N SER A 234 -31.98 -17.27 -13.92
CA SER A 234 -31.62 -18.00 -12.70
C SER A 234 -30.64 -17.20 -11.86
N ARG A 235 -30.47 -17.63 -10.59
CA ARG A 235 -29.45 -17.03 -9.70
C ARG A 235 -28.07 -17.48 -10.15
N GLU A 236 -27.19 -16.51 -10.40
CA GLU A 236 -25.80 -16.76 -10.81
C GLU A 236 -25.03 -17.57 -9.76
N PRO A 237 -24.52 -18.77 -10.09
CA PRO A 237 -23.56 -19.46 -9.25
C PRO A 237 -22.27 -18.65 -9.08
N VAL A 238 -21.71 -18.60 -7.87
CA VAL A 238 -20.55 -17.79 -7.56
C VAL A 238 -19.53 -18.62 -6.79
N ILE A 239 -18.30 -18.65 -7.30
CA ILE A 239 -17.12 -19.17 -6.57
C ILE A 239 -16.21 -17.99 -6.23
N LYS A 240 -15.67 -17.98 -5.00
CA LYS A 240 -14.73 -16.96 -4.54
C LYS A 240 -13.50 -17.65 -3.93
N LEU A 241 -12.35 -17.45 -4.56
CA LEU A 241 -11.07 -17.95 -4.10
C LEU A 241 -10.24 -16.81 -3.49
N PRO A 242 -9.63 -16.98 -2.31
CA PRO A 242 -8.77 -15.96 -1.74
C PRO A 242 -7.54 -15.77 -2.62
N LEU A 243 -7.15 -14.49 -2.78
CA LEU A 243 -6.04 -14.08 -3.61
C LEU A 243 -5.15 -13.13 -2.81
N VAL A 244 -3.84 -13.40 -2.80
CA VAL A 244 -2.87 -12.51 -2.18
C VAL A 244 -2.05 -11.83 -3.27
N ILE A 245 -2.15 -10.51 -3.33
CA ILE A 245 -1.33 -9.68 -4.23
C ILE A 245 -0.13 -9.18 -3.44
N LEU A 246 1.06 -9.59 -3.86
CA LEU A 246 2.33 -9.13 -3.33
C LEU A 246 2.97 -8.16 -4.31
N LEU A 247 3.73 -7.22 -3.78
CA LEU A 247 4.61 -6.40 -4.63
C LEU A 247 5.70 -7.32 -5.18
N GLY A 248 5.84 -7.35 -6.51
CA GLY A 248 6.97 -8.03 -7.14
C GLY A 248 8.29 -7.47 -6.64
N SER A 249 9.22 -8.32 -6.23
CA SER A 249 10.60 -7.88 -6.04
C SER A 249 11.12 -7.40 -7.39
N PRO A 250 11.79 -6.23 -7.47
CA PRO A 250 12.46 -5.85 -8.71
C PRO A 250 13.45 -6.97 -9.04
N LYS A 251 13.38 -7.47 -10.28
CA LYS A 251 14.41 -8.42 -10.77
C LYS A 251 15.78 -7.80 -10.46
N PRO A 252 16.74 -8.56 -9.88
CA PRO A 252 18.07 -8.03 -9.69
C PRO A 252 18.61 -7.66 -11.08
N HIS A 253 18.69 -6.37 -11.38
CA HIS A 253 19.43 -5.92 -12.52
C HIS A 253 20.89 -6.33 -12.29
N GLU A 254 21.45 -7.14 -13.19
CA GLU A 254 22.88 -7.40 -13.23
C GLU A 254 23.61 -6.05 -13.16
N LYS A 255 24.24 -5.82 -12.01
CA LYS A 255 25.06 -4.64 -11.81
C LYS A 255 26.23 -4.71 -12.78
N LYS A 256 26.14 -4.03 -13.92
CA LYS A 256 27.33 -3.58 -14.62
C LYS A 256 28.03 -2.59 -13.70
N THR A 257 29.00 -3.09 -12.96
CA THR A 257 29.88 -2.35 -12.08
C THR A 257 30.69 -1.34 -12.89
N LYS A 258 30.18 -0.13 -13.06
CA LYS A 258 31.03 1.02 -13.37
C LYS A 258 31.60 1.53 -12.04
N LYS A 259 32.84 1.13 -11.74
CA LYS A 259 33.66 1.77 -10.72
C LYS A 259 33.77 3.26 -11.04
N ARG A 260 33.09 4.09 -10.30
CA ARG A 260 33.34 5.53 -10.24
C ARG A 260 34.05 5.81 -8.92
N SER A 261 35.36 6.04 -9.00
CA SER A 261 36.16 6.59 -7.92
C SER A 261 35.69 8.02 -7.65
N ILE A 262 35.25 8.30 -6.42
CA ILE A 262 34.92 9.64 -5.96
C ILE A 262 36.18 10.20 -5.30
N TRP A 263 36.79 11.20 -5.92
CA TRP A 263 37.88 12.00 -5.32
C TRP A 263 37.26 13.10 -4.47
N PHE A 264 37.54 13.09 -3.18
CA PHE A 264 37.28 14.23 -2.31
C PHE A 264 38.32 15.31 -2.59
N ARG A 265 37.89 16.47 -3.09
CA ARG A 265 38.72 17.67 -3.08
C ARG A 265 38.58 18.34 -1.73
N LYS A 266 39.69 18.43 -0.95
CA LYS A 266 39.83 19.36 0.15
C LYS A 266 39.71 20.79 -0.39
N LEU A 267 38.85 21.60 0.23
CA LEU A 267 38.85 23.04 0.03
C LEU A 267 40.02 23.65 0.83
N PRO A 268 40.75 24.61 0.26
CA PRO A 268 41.81 25.32 0.98
C PRO A 268 41.23 26.28 2.04
N SER A 269 42.02 26.47 3.06
CA SER A 269 41.85 27.31 4.24
C SER A 269 41.54 28.79 3.95
#